data_7e973d50514eb5b6839639bb5593da89
#
_entry.id   7e973d50514eb5b6839639bb5593da89
#
_cell.length_a   1.000
_cell.length_b   1.000
_cell.length_c   1.000
_cell.angle_alpha   90.00
_cell.angle_beta   90.00
_cell.angle_gamma   90.00
#
_symmetry.space_group_name_H-M   'P 1'
#
loop_
_entity.id
_entity.type
_entity.pdbx_description
1 polymer ?
#
loop_
_entity_poly.entity_id
_entity_poly.type
_entity_poly.pdbx_seq_one_letter_code
_entity_poly.pdbx_strand_id
1 'polypeptide(L)'
;MSSFNRRTLLTLPLALPAVLAACGFTPAYGPAGPAQGLQGRIRAADPGDKDGFDFVTAVEARFGRSKDPRYALAYAITTEAVGVGFATDTTITRYNLKGRVDWSLTDTESDTRIAGGTAENFTSWSATSATVAAVAAEQDAAKRLMVILADQIAAEILAASVRFSP
;
A
#
# COMPACT_ATOMS: atom_id res chain seq x y z
N MET A 1 44.48 -31.63 12.03
CA MET A 1 43.83 -31.34 10.75
C MET A 1 42.50 -32.09 10.75
N SER A 2 41.40 -31.34 10.95
CA SER A 2 40.06 -31.91 11.07
C SER A 2 39.50 -32.22 9.68
N SER A 3 39.31 -33.53 9.39
CA SER A 3 38.70 -33.97 8.12
C SER A 3 37.19 -33.72 8.18
N PHE A 4 36.72 -32.63 7.53
CA PHE A 4 35.32 -32.41 7.30
C PHE A 4 34.73 -33.54 6.45
N ASN A 5 33.86 -34.34 7.06
CA ASN A 5 33.18 -35.44 6.39
C ASN A 5 32.28 -34.94 5.28
N ARG A 6 32.47 -35.35 4.04
CA ARG A 6 31.61 -35.04 2.87
C ARG A 6 30.12 -35.33 3.11
N ARG A 7 29.79 -36.25 4.01
CA ARG A 7 28.42 -36.60 4.38
C ARG A 7 27.75 -35.51 5.22
N THR A 8 28.47 -34.76 6.05
CA THR A 8 27.97 -33.67 6.87
C THR A 8 27.66 -32.42 6.03
N LEU A 9 28.37 -32.23 4.90
CA LEU A 9 28.13 -31.13 3.96
C LEU A 9 26.85 -31.31 3.12
N LEU A 10 26.36 -32.54 2.93
CA LEU A 10 25.14 -32.84 2.17
C LEU A 10 23.86 -32.79 3.03
N THR A 11 23.99 -32.92 4.37
CA THR A 11 22.84 -32.86 5.28
C THR A 11 22.51 -31.42 5.72
N LEU A 12 23.45 -30.48 5.64
CA LEU A 12 23.27 -29.08 6.03
C LEU A 12 22.24 -28.32 5.16
N PRO A 13 22.24 -28.45 3.81
CA PRO A 13 21.23 -27.76 2.99
C PRO A 13 19.81 -28.34 3.12
N LEU A 14 19.66 -29.56 3.65
CA LEU A 14 18.34 -30.17 3.85
C LEU A 14 17.67 -29.71 5.16
N ALA A 15 18.45 -29.22 6.13
CA ALA A 15 17.92 -28.69 7.39
C ALA A 15 17.40 -27.25 7.28
N LEU A 16 17.87 -26.47 6.31
CA LEU A 16 17.48 -25.06 6.12
C LEU A 16 15.99 -24.86 5.83
N PRO A 17 15.33 -25.62 4.91
CA PRO A 17 13.88 -25.50 4.69
C PRO A 17 13.03 -25.95 5.89
N ALA A 18 13.52 -26.86 6.73
CA ALA A 18 12.81 -27.30 7.92
C ALA A 18 12.73 -26.21 9.01
N VAL A 19 13.76 -25.38 9.13
CA VAL A 19 13.78 -24.24 10.07
C VAL A 19 12.86 -23.12 9.62
N LEU A 20 12.72 -22.87 8.32
CA LEU A 20 11.79 -21.90 7.74
C LEU A 20 10.33 -22.33 7.91
N ALA A 21 10.03 -23.63 7.85
CA ALA A 21 8.69 -24.17 8.10
C ALA A 21 8.28 -24.07 9.59
N ALA A 22 9.23 -24.05 10.51
CA ALA A 22 8.97 -23.93 11.95
C ALA A 22 8.58 -22.50 12.38
N CYS A 23 8.81 -21.47 11.55
CA CYS A 23 8.42 -20.08 11.85
C CYS A 23 6.93 -19.79 11.67
N GLY A 24 6.11 -20.76 11.23
CA GLY A 24 4.65 -20.55 11.04
C GLY A 24 4.29 -19.49 10.02
N PHE A 25 5.22 -19.13 9.11
CA PHE A 25 4.96 -18.13 8.07
C PHE A 25 3.99 -18.68 7.03
N THR A 26 2.79 -18.13 6.99
CA THR A 26 1.79 -18.43 5.95
C THR A 26 1.72 -17.25 4.97
N PRO A 27 2.04 -17.45 3.69
CA PRO A 27 1.89 -16.38 2.69
C PRO A 27 0.43 -15.91 2.62
N ALA A 28 0.21 -14.59 2.68
CA ALA A 28 -1.14 -14.02 2.74
C ALA A 28 -2.03 -14.45 1.56
N TYR A 29 -1.46 -14.56 0.36
CA TYR A 29 -2.14 -15.01 -0.87
C TYR A 29 -1.90 -16.50 -1.20
N GLY A 30 -1.28 -17.26 -0.30
CA GLY A 30 -1.06 -18.70 -0.49
C GLY A 30 -2.37 -19.51 -0.40
N PRO A 31 -2.33 -20.81 -0.74
CA PRO A 31 -3.52 -21.68 -0.73
C PRO A 31 -4.25 -21.76 0.61
N ALA A 32 -3.59 -21.43 1.72
CA ALA A 32 -4.15 -21.35 3.05
C ALA A 32 -3.99 -19.95 3.68
N GLY A 33 -3.72 -18.94 2.84
CA GLY A 33 -3.50 -17.57 3.29
C GLY A 33 -4.81 -16.84 3.56
N PRO A 34 -4.85 -15.92 4.55
CA PRO A 34 -6.06 -15.22 4.95
C PRO A 34 -6.60 -14.26 3.86
N ALA A 35 -5.80 -13.91 2.89
CA ALA A 35 -6.17 -13.04 1.76
C ALA A 35 -6.44 -13.81 0.46
N GLN A 36 -6.52 -15.14 0.54
CA GLN A 36 -6.94 -15.95 -0.59
C GLN A 36 -8.36 -15.53 -1.00
N GLY A 37 -8.55 -15.16 -2.27
CA GLY A 37 -9.85 -14.72 -2.78
C GLY A 37 -10.08 -13.20 -2.79
N LEU A 38 -9.19 -12.36 -2.24
CA LEU A 38 -9.30 -10.90 -2.35
C LEU A 38 -8.92 -10.38 -3.74
N GLN A 39 -8.07 -11.13 -4.47
CA GLN A 39 -7.61 -10.74 -5.80
C GLN A 39 -8.76 -10.63 -6.80
N GLY A 40 -8.91 -9.46 -7.42
CA GLY A 40 -9.97 -9.18 -8.40
C GLY A 40 -11.37 -9.07 -7.81
N ARG A 41 -11.53 -9.00 -6.48
CA ARG A 41 -12.83 -8.90 -5.79
C ARG A 41 -13.08 -7.58 -5.07
N ILE A 42 -12.07 -6.73 -4.94
CA ILE A 42 -12.23 -5.41 -4.35
C ILE A 42 -12.44 -4.37 -5.45
N ARG A 43 -13.51 -3.62 -5.40
CA ARG A 43 -13.79 -2.48 -6.26
C ARG A 43 -13.69 -1.19 -5.43
N ALA A 44 -12.76 -0.31 -5.78
CA ALA A 44 -12.73 1.04 -5.24
C ALA A 44 -13.85 1.89 -5.86
N ALA A 45 -14.35 2.86 -5.10
CA ALA A 45 -15.28 3.87 -5.62
C ALA A 45 -14.65 4.62 -6.79
N ASP A 46 -15.49 5.08 -7.73
CA ASP A 46 -15.01 5.77 -8.92
C ASP A 46 -14.31 7.09 -8.53
N PRO A 47 -13.16 7.40 -9.13
CA PRO A 47 -12.39 8.59 -8.78
C PRO A 47 -13.07 9.87 -9.26
N GLY A 48 -13.10 10.90 -8.40
CA GLY A 48 -13.66 12.22 -8.74
C GLY A 48 -12.62 13.22 -9.27
N ASP A 49 -11.33 12.93 -9.07
CA ASP A 49 -10.22 13.82 -9.42
C ASP A 49 -8.94 13.02 -9.76
N LYS A 50 -7.84 13.73 -9.98
CA LYS A 50 -6.54 13.13 -10.34
C LYS A 50 -5.95 12.31 -9.20
N ASP A 51 -6.03 12.79 -7.96
CA ASP A 51 -5.49 12.09 -6.79
C ASP A 51 -6.28 10.79 -6.57
N GLY A 52 -7.61 10.84 -6.69
CA GLY A 52 -8.46 9.66 -6.67
C GLY A 52 -8.13 8.66 -7.79
N PHE A 53 -7.85 9.14 -9.01
CA PHE A 53 -7.44 8.29 -10.12
C PHE A 53 -6.10 7.58 -9.85
N ASP A 54 -5.10 8.31 -9.36
CA ASP A 54 -3.79 7.75 -9.02
C ASP A 54 -3.92 6.74 -7.85
N PHE A 55 -4.77 7.05 -6.86
CA PHE A 55 -5.08 6.16 -5.73
C PHE A 55 -5.76 4.86 -6.19
N VAL A 56 -6.85 4.94 -6.97
CA VAL A 56 -7.56 3.76 -7.48
C VAL A 56 -6.65 2.90 -8.34
N THR A 57 -5.82 3.53 -9.20
CA THR A 57 -4.84 2.81 -10.01
C THR A 57 -3.85 2.02 -9.12
N ALA A 58 -3.40 2.61 -8.01
CA ALA A 58 -2.50 1.94 -7.07
C ALA A 58 -3.20 0.79 -6.31
N VAL A 59 -4.46 0.97 -5.90
CA VAL A 59 -5.29 -0.08 -5.29
C VAL A 59 -5.48 -1.25 -6.26
N GLU A 60 -5.82 -0.98 -7.52
CA GLU A 60 -5.96 -2.00 -8.57
C GLU A 60 -4.64 -2.73 -8.85
N ALA A 61 -3.49 -2.06 -8.72
CA ALA A 61 -2.18 -2.71 -8.85
C ALA A 61 -1.91 -3.73 -7.74
N ARG A 62 -2.51 -3.56 -6.56
CA ARG A 62 -2.36 -4.47 -5.40
C ARG A 62 -3.35 -5.62 -5.42
N PHE A 63 -4.63 -5.33 -5.68
CA PHE A 63 -5.71 -6.32 -5.60
C PHE A 63 -6.17 -6.83 -6.96
N GLY A 64 -5.60 -6.32 -8.05
CA GLY A 64 -6.08 -6.60 -9.39
C GLY A 64 -7.36 -5.83 -9.74
N ARG A 65 -7.59 -5.67 -11.03
CA ARG A 65 -8.82 -5.03 -11.53
C ARG A 65 -10.02 -5.95 -11.27
N SER A 66 -11.04 -5.44 -10.59
CA SER A 66 -12.21 -6.22 -10.22
C SER A 66 -13.09 -6.54 -11.44
N LYS A 67 -13.40 -7.84 -11.60
CA LYS A 67 -14.35 -8.35 -12.63
C LYS A 67 -15.67 -8.79 -11.99
N ASP A 68 -15.61 -9.27 -10.74
CA ASP A 68 -16.74 -9.73 -9.95
C ASP A 68 -16.55 -9.22 -8.51
N PRO A 69 -16.94 -7.95 -8.26
CA PRO A 69 -16.68 -7.30 -6.98
C PRO A 69 -17.59 -7.85 -5.88
N ARG A 70 -16.99 -8.47 -4.86
CA ARG A 70 -17.66 -8.80 -3.61
C ARG A 70 -17.49 -7.70 -2.57
N TYR A 71 -16.40 -6.94 -2.65
CA TYR A 71 -16.08 -5.92 -1.66
C TYR A 71 -16.04 -4.54 -2.32
N ALA A 72 -16.75 -3.59 -1.71
CA ALA A 72 -16.72 -2.19 -2.09
C ALA A 72 -15.79 -1.41 -1.17
N LEU A 73 -14.77 -0.75 -1.72
CA LEU A 73 -13.85 0.14 -1.03
C LEU A 73 -14.30 1.58 -1.25
N ALA A 74 -14.89 2.19 -0.23
CA ALA A 74 -15.15 3.64 -0.19
C ALA A 74 -13.96 4.36 0.43
N TYR A 75 -13.65 5.55 -0.07
CA TYR A 75 -12.53 6.36 0.41
C TYR A 75 -12.83 7.85 0.27
N ALA A 76 -12.19 8.66 1.13
CA ALA A 76 -12.18 10.12 1.03
C ALA A 76 -10.74 10.60 1.24
N ILE A 77 -10.20 11.32 0.24
CA ILE A 77 -8.82 11.82 0.24
C ILE A 77 -8.81 13.29 0.64
N THR A 78 -7.90 13.67 1.51
CA THR A 78 -7.58 15.06 1.85
C THR A 78 -6.09 15.26 1.74
N THR A 79 -5.66 16.30 1.03
CA THR A 79 -4.24 16.65 0.87
C THR A 79 -3.99 18.09 1.31
N GLU A 80 -2.82 18.34 1.92
CA GLU A 80 -2.36 19.65 2.37
C GLU A 80 -0.88 19.85 2.05
N ALA A 81 -0.54 20.91 1.33
CA ALA A 81 0.84 21.30 1.06
C ALA A 81 1.33 22.29 2.11
N VAL A 82 2.44 21.97 2.78
CA VAL A 82 3.04 22.79 3.84
C VAL A 82 4.49 23.12 3.48
N GLY A 83 4.85 24.40 3.48
CA GLY A 83 6.23 24.84 3.31
C GLY A 83 7.06 24.49 4.54
N VAL A 84 8.18 23.78 4.35
CA VAL A 84 9.03 23.27 5.46
C VAL A 84 10.49 23.66 5.33
N GLY A 85 10.95 24.10 4.17
CA GLY A 85 12.32 24.60 3.95
C GLY A 85 12.30 26.07 3.57
N PHE A 86 13.19 26.87 4.20
CA PHE A 86 13.28 28.30 3.94
C PHE A 86 14.74 28.67 3.61
N ALA A 87 14.93 29.53 2.63
CA ALA A 87 16.21 30.18 2.38
C ALA A 87 16.39 31.39 3.34
N THR A 88 17.57 31.99 3.32
CA THR A 88 17.88 33.18 4.15
C THR A 88 17.01 34.39 3.84
N ASP A 89 16.44 34.45 2.65
CA ASP A 89 15.49 35.48 2.18
C ASP A 89 14.02 35.13 2.44
N THR A 90 13.75 34.11 3.29
CA THR A 90 12.42 33.56 3.61
C THR A 90 11.69 32.87 2.45
N THR A 91 12.35 32.70 1.29
CA THR A 91 11.77 31.94 0.17
C THR A 91 11.62 30.47 0.54
N ILE A 92 10.44 29.89 0.27
CA ILE A 92 10.21 28.46 0.51
C ILE A 92 10.99 27.64 -0.52
N THR A 93 11.84 26.74 -0.03
CA THR A 93 12.69 25.86 -0.84
C THR A 93 12.21 24.41 -0.88
N ARG A 94 11.33 24.01 0.05
CA ARG A 94 10.77 22.66 0.13
C ARG A 94 9.34 22.70 0.65
N TYR A 95 8.52 21.85 0.06
CA TYR A 95 7.16 21.57 0.52
C TYR A 95 7.02 20.12 0.96
N ASN A 96 6.22 19.89 2.00
CA ASN A 96 5.65 18.59 2.31
C ASN A 96 4.19 18.57 1.86
N LEU A 97 3.81 17.53 1.10
CA LEU A 97 2.43 17.20 0.81
C LEU A 97 1.99 16.13 1.81
N LYS A 98 1.16 16.51 2.76
CA LYS A 98 0.51 15.58 3.68
C LYS A 98 -0.75 15.04 3.02
N GLY A 99 -1.03 13.77 3.19
CA GLY A 99 -2.25 13.13 2.73
C GLY A 99 -2.89 12.29 3.82
N ARG A 100 -4.20 12.34 3.85
CA ARG A 100 -5.06 11.54 4.71
C ARG A 100 -6.13 10.88 3.85
N VAL A 101 -6.35 9.59 4.06
CA VAL A 101 -7.44 8.82 3.44
C VAL A 101 -8.26 8.16 4.55
N ASP A 102 -9.50 8.58 4.69
CA ASP A 102 -10.48 7.84 5.48
C ASP A 102 -11.14 6.80 4.57
N TRP A 103 -11.12 5.53 4.98
CA TRP A 103 -11.57 4.43 4.12
C TRP A 103 -12.45 3.42 4.84
N SER A 104 -13.29 2.73 4.08
CA SER A 104 -14.09 1.62 4.57
C SER A 104 -14.26 0.55 3.50
N LEU A 105 -14.22 -0.72 3.93
CA LEU A 105 -14.46 -1.89 3.09
C LEU A 105 -15.77 -2.54 3.52
N THR A 106 -16.71 -2.67 2.58
CA THR A 106 -18.03 -3.25 2.80
C THR A 106 -18.19 -4.51 1.96
N ASP A 107 -18.70 -5.58 2.55
CA ASP A 107 -19.15 -6.76 1.81
C ASP A 107 -20.50 -6.44 1.16
N THR A 108 -20.56 -6.54 -0.17
CA THR A 108 -21.74 -6.14 -0.95
C THR A 108 -22.89 -7.13 -0.87
N GLU A 109 -22.64 -8.37 -0.46
CA GLU A 109 -23.69 -9.37 -0.29
C GLU A 109 -24.45 -9.18 1.04
N SER A 110 -23.74 -8.85 2.11
CA SER A 110 -24.33 -8.66 3.45
C SER A 110 -24.57 -7.20 3.82
N ASP A 111 -24.12 -6.26 2.99
CA ASP A 111 -24.09 -4.80 3.24
C ASP A 111 -23.43 -4.44 4.59
N THR A 112 -22.44 -5.24 4.97
CA THR A 112 -21.76 -5.10 6.26
C THR A 112 -20.36 -4.53 6.07
N ARG A 113 -20.04 -3.47 6.85
CA ARG A 113 -18.67 -2.96 6.92
C ARG A 113 -17.77 -3.97 7.64
N ILE A 114 -16.79 -4.52 6.91
CA ILE A 114 -15.87 -5.55 7.40
C ILE A 114 -14.52 -5.01 7.85
N ALA A 115 -14.10 -3.86 7.31
CA ALA A 115 -12.87 -3.18 7.69
C ALA A 115 -12.99 -1.67 7.45
N GLY A 116 -12.06 -0.90 7.98
CA GLY A 116 -11.97 0.54 7.72
C GLY A 116 -11.05 1.21 8.72
N GLY A 117 -10.62 2.39 8.37
CA GLY A 117 -9.67 3.15 9.16
C GLY A 117 -9.30 4.47 8.49
N THR A 118 -8.16 5.00 8.92
CA THR A 118 -7.54 6.20 8.36
C THR A 118 -6.08 5.89 8.09
N ALA A 119 -5.64 6.16 6.86
CA ALA A 119 -4.24 6.12 6.47
C ALA A 119 -3.70 7.54 6.33
N GLU A 120 -2.55 7.82 6.92
CA GLU A 120 -1.90 9.13 6.85
C GLU A 120 -0.44 8.96 6.46
N ASN A 121 0.02 9.78 5.52
CA ASN A 121 1.43 9.80 5.12
C ASN A 121 1.78 11.16 4.50
N PHE A 122 3.05 11.34 4.14
CA PHE A 122 3.49 12.54 3.43
C PHE A 122 4.57 12.22 2.40
N THR A 123 4.67 13.08 1.40
CA THR A 123 5.79 13.15 0.47
C THR A 123 6.33 14.57 0.44
N SER A 124 7.47 14.80 -0.21
CA SER A 124 8.00 16.14 -0.34
C SER A 124 8.58 16.38 -1.73
N TRP A 125 8.60 17.67 -2.11
CA TRP A 125 9.29 18.14 -3.30
C TRP A 125 10.05 19.44 -3.02
N SER A 126 11.06 19.71 -3.84
CA SER A 126 11.80 20.95 -3.77
C SER A 126 11.13 22.01 -4.64
N ALA A 127 10.93 23.22 -4.10
CA ALA A 127 10.54 24.36 -4.87
C ALA A 127 11.73 24.80 -5.76
N THR A 128 11.48 24.98 -7.05
CA THR A 128 12.46 25.51 -8.00
C THR A 128 11.90 26.78 -8.64
N SER A 129 12.77 27.66 -9.09
CA SER A 129 12.38 28.87 -9.82
C SER A 129 11.81 28.58 -11.22
N ALA A 130 12.06 27.37 -11.75
CA ALA A 130 11.52 26.93 -13.04
C ALA A 130 10.08 26.41 -12.86
N THR A 131 9.10 27.20 -13.27
CA THR A 131 7.66 26.95 -13.08
C THR A 131 7.23 25.55 -13.57
N VAL A 132 7.66 25.12 -14.74
CA VAL A 132 7.31 23.81 -15.32
C VAL A 132 7.88 22.66 -14.47
N ALA A 133 9.13 22.78 -14.04
CA ALA A 133 9.78 21.77 -13.20
C ALA A 133 9.13 21.70 -11.80
N ALA A 134 8.71 22.84 -11.23
CA ALA A 134 8.03 22.90 -9.95
C ALA A 134 6.68 22.17 -10.01
N VAL A 135 5.87 22.44 -11.03
CA VAL A 135 4.57 21.77 -11.24
C VAL A 135 4.75 20.25 -11.44
N ALA A 136 5.74 19.85 -12.25
CA ALA A 136 6.01 18.42 -12.46
C ALA A 136 6.46 17.72 -11.17
N ALA A 137 7.29 18.37 -10.34
CA ALA A 137 7.73 17.83 -9.06
C ALA A 137 6.59 17.70 -8.04
N GLU A 138 5.65 18.66 -8.00
CA GLU A 138 4.44 18.61 -7.18
C GLU A 138 3.53 17.45 -7.61
N GLN A 139 3.27 17.31 -8.92
CA GLN A 139 2.45 16.22 -9.45
C GLN A 139 3.05 14.84 -9.19
N ASP A 140 4.38 14.70 -9.30
CA ASP A 140 5.08 13.46 -8.97
C ASP A 140 4.98 13.17 -7.46
N ALA A 141 5.13 14.18 -6.60
CA ALA A 141 4.96 14.03 -5.16
C ALA A 141 3.55 13.58 -4.79
N ALA A 142 2.51 14.16 -5.41
CA ALA A 142 1.11 13.76 -5.22
C ALA A 142 0.90 12.30 -5.64
N LYS A 143 1.35 11.91 -6.83
CA LYS A 143 1.24 10.53 -7.31
C LYS A 143 1.93 9.53 -6.37
N ARG A 144 3.15 9.83 -5.91
CA ARG A 144 3.86 8.97 -4.94
C ARG A 144 3.10 8.85 -3.63
N LEU A 145 2.49 9.95 -3.16
CA LEU A 145 1.68 9.94 -1.95
C LEU A 145 0.47 9.01 -2.08
N MET A 146 -0.24 9.06 -3.21
CA MET A 146 -1.38 8.17 -3.47
C MET A 146 -0.97 6.69 -3.49
N VAL A 147 0.19 6.37 -4.06
CA VAL A 147 0.72 4.99 -4.02
C VAL A 147 1.02 4.55 -2.58
N ILE A 148 1.68 5.39 -1.77
CA ILE A 148 2.02 5.06 -0.37
C ILE A 148 0.74 4.83 0.45
N LEU A 149 -0.27 5.70 0.31
CA LEU A 149 -1.53 5.59 1.03
C LEU A 149 -2.32 4.33 0.60
N ALA A 150 -2.35 4.03 -0.70
CA ALA A 150 -2.95 2.80 -1.21
C ALA A 150 -2.24 1.54 -0.69
N ASP A 151 -0.91 1.55 -0.62
CA ASP A 151 -0.11 0.45 -0.08
C ASP A 151 -0.37 0.23 1.41
N GLN A 152 -0.48 1.30 2.19
CA GLN A 152 -0.83 1.24 3.61
C GLN A 152 -2.22 0.64 3.80
N ILE A 153 -3.22 1.12 3.07
CA ILE A 153 -4.59 0.59 3.12
C ILE A 153 -4.64 -0.88 2.68
N ALA A 154 -3.90 -1.24 1.63
CA ALA A 154 -3.80 -2.63 1.20
C ALA A 154 -3.25 -3.54 2.30
N ALA A 155 -2.21 -3.11 3.01
CA ALA A 155 -1.66 -3.84 4.14
C ALA A 155 -2.67 -3.97 5.30
N GLU A 156 -3.43 -2.92 5.61
CA GLU A 156 -4.48 -2.93 6.63
C GLU A 156 -5.64 -3.87 6.26
N ILE A 157 -6.07 -3.88 4.99
CA ILE A 157 -7.07 -4.82 4.47
C ILE A 157 -6.58 -6.26 4.59
N LEU A 158 -5.32 -6.54 4.21
CA LEU A 158 -4.70 -7.85 4.33
C LEU A 158 -4.63 -8.30 5.80
N ALA A 159 -4.27 -7.42 6.71
CA ALA A 159 -4.28 -7.73 8.14
C ALA A 159 -5.70 -7.98 8.67
N ALA A 160 -6.70 -7.25 8.17
CA ALA A 160 -8.09 -7.43 8.55
C ALA A 160 -8.70 -8.74 7.99
N SER A 161 -8.18 -9.25 6.85
CA SER A 161 -8.73 -10.44 6.16
C SER A 161 -8.70 -11.72 7.00
N VAL A 162 -7.87 -11.77 8.03
CA VAL A 162 -7.89 -12.87 9.04
C VAL A 162 -9.25 -12.97 9.77
N ARG A 163 -10.01 -11.87 9.83
CA ARG A 163 -11.29 -11.77 10.56
C ARG A 163 -12.52 -12.04 9.68
N PHE A 164 -12.35 -11.98 8.37
CA PHE A 164 -13.40 -12.30 7.40
C PHE A 164 -12.81 -13.25 6.35
N SER A 165 -13.49 -14.33 6.03
CA SER A 165 -13.06 -15.26 4.98
C SER A 165 -13.48 -14.69 3.63
N PRO A 166 -12.54 -14.30 2.74
CA PRO A 166 -12.87 -13.77 1.42
C PRO A 166 -13.39 -14.83 0.46
#